data_e701ca32469e032d83accdc51890c023
#
_entry.id   e701ca32469e032d83accdc51890c023
#
_cell.length_a   1.000
_cell.length_b   1.000
_cell.length_c   1.000
_cell.angle_alpha   90.00
_cell.angle_beta   90.00
_cell.angle_gamma   90.00
#
_symmetry.space_group_name_H-M   'P 1'
#
loop_
_entity.id
_entity.type
_entity.pdbx_description
1 polymer ?
#
loop_
_entity_poly.entity_id
_entity_poly.type
_entity_poly.pdbx_seq_one_letter_code
_entity_poly.pdbx_strand_id
1 'polypeptide(L)'
;KGEGIWAASGVNEAQVGMTATETITSNPRVLGADPLVTYQPKSDDQEEIAGGIGEEDIVYIVLPYIHSAREGVQRLGSILEKYGTYEMNGIAFEDVNEIWWLETIGGHHWIARKVPDEVYVVMPNQLGIDSFDLEDAYGEQKNFLCSADLKEFIETYHLNLSMDGSLNPRDVFGSHDDADHVYNTPRAWFMERYLNPNTDRKSTRLN
;
A
#
# COMPACT_ATOMS: atom_id res chain seq x y z
N LYS A 1 -11.13 22.43 -17.97
CA LYS A 1 -9.96 22.40 -17.08
C LYS A 1 -8.98 21.45 -17.74
N GLY A 2 -7.75 21.89 -18.03
CA GLY A 2 -6.72 20.99 -18.54
C GLY A 2 -6.37 19.98 -17.45
N GLU A 3 -6.16 18.73 -17.84
CA GLU A 3 -5.64 17.72 -16.94
C GLU A 3 -4.24 18.15 -16.49
N GLY A 4 -3.93 18.02 -15.20
CA GLY A 4 -2.64 18.35 -14.65
C GLY A 4 -1.52 17.45 -15.19
N ILE A 5 -0.29 17.78 -14.86
CA ILE A 5 0.87 16.90 -15.12
C ILE A 5 0.93 15.89 -13.97
N TRP A 6 0.85 14.63 -14.30
CA TRP A 6 0.96 13.52 -13.35
C TRP A 6 2.40 13.03 -13.30
N ALA A 7 2.94 12.89 -12.09
CA ALA A 7 4.23 12.27 -11.91
C ALA A 7 4.05 10.77 -11.62
N ALA A 8 4.43 9.91 -12.57
CA ALA A 8 4.38 8.46 -12.40
C ALA A 8 5.50 7.92 -11.49
N SER A 9 6.59 8.64 -11.35
CA SER A 9 7.73 8.32 -10.49
C SER A 9 8.67 9.52 -10.42
N GLY A 10 9.61 9.49 -9.51
CA GLY A 10 10.64 10.53 -9.41
C GLY A 10 11.80 10.13 -8.53
N VAL A 11 12.87 10.92 -8.63
CA VAL A 11 14.03 10.86 -7.74
C VAL A 11 14.35 12.29 -7.33
N ASN A 12 14.61 12.51 -6.04
CA ASN A 12 14.97 13.83 -5.51
C ASN A 12 16.49 14.00 -5.37
N GLU A 13 16.92 15.21 -4.94
CA GLU A 13 18.35 15.53 -4.73
C GLU A 13 19.02 14.71 -3.62
N ALA A 14 18.26 14.13 -2.70
CA ALA A 14 18.76 13.23 -1.68
C ALA A 14 18.92 11.78 -2.19
N GLN A 15 18.72 11.56 -3.50
CA GLN A 15 18.77 10.24 -4.14
C GLN A 15 17.72 9.27 -3.61
N VAL A 16 16.58 9.78 -3.17
CA VAL A 16 15.42 8.98 -2.82
C VAL A 16 14.52 8.88 -4.04
N GLY A 17 14.21 7.66 -4.46
CA GLY A 17 13.27 7.36 -5.51
C GLY A 17 11.92 6.95 -4.93
N MET A 18 10.84 7.23 -5.68
CA MET A 18 9.51 6.68 -5.41
C MET A 18 8.72 6.48 -6.70
N THR A 19 7.80 5.51 -6.66
CA THR A 19 6.77 5.36 -7.67
C THR A 19 5.55 6.19 -7.31
N ALA A 20 4.71 6.49 -8.31
CA ALA A 20 3.41 7.08 -8.02
C ALA A 20 2.48 6.03 -7.45
N THR A 21 2.15 5.02 -8.24
CA THR A 21 1.12 4.07 -7.83
C THR A 21 1.16 2.78 -8.62
N GLU A 22 0.74 1.72 -7.96
CA GLU A 22 0.24 0.49 -8.56
C GLU A 22 -1.18 0.31 -8.03
N THR A 23 -2.20 0.42 -8.87
CA THR A 23 -3.60 0.29 -8.44
C THR A 23 -3.83 -1.09 -7.82
N ILE A 24 -4.29 -1.11 -6.57
CA ILE A 24 -4.64 -2.31 -5.80
C ILE A 24 -6.08 -2.21 -5.32
N THR A 25 -6.64 -3.29 -4.79
CA THR A 25 -8.04 -3.30 -4.34
C THR A 25 -8.19 -4.03 -3.01
N SER A 26 -8.81 -3.37 -2.04
CA SER A 26 -9.27 -4.01 -0.80
C SER A 26 -10.61 -4.71 -0.99
N ASN A 27 -10.86 -5.68 -0.13
CA ASN A 27 -12.14 -6.38 -0.10
C ASN A 27 -13.29 -5.48 0.44
N PRO A 28 -14.55 -5.82 0.16
CA PRO A 28 -15.70 -5.01 0.57
C PRO A 28 -15.85 -4.83 2.09
N ARG A 29 -15.33 -5.75 2.92
CA ARG A 29 -15.40 -5.61 4.38
C ARG A 29 -14.52 -4.47 4.86
N VAL A 30 -13.32 -4.37 4.31
CA VAL A 30 -12.39 -3.28 4.58
C VAL A 30 -12.97 -1.95 4.10
N LEU A 31 -13.45 -1.89 2.86
CA LEU A 31 -14.05 -0.67 2.31
C LEU A 31 -15.34 -0.25 3.01
N GLY A 32 -16.06 -1.20 3.63
CA GLY A 32 -17.20 -0.88 4.50
C GLY A 32 -16.79 -0.32 5.86
N ALA A 33 -15.62 -0.70 6.38
CA ALA A 33 -15.09 -0.24 7.66
C ALA A 33 -14.30 1.07 7.55
N ASP A 34 -13.56 1.24 6.45
CA ASP A 34 -12.78 2.45 6.10
C ASP A 34 -13.04 2.83 4.64
N PRO A 35 -14.16 3.54 4.36
CA PRO A 35 -14.52 3.94 3.00
C PRO A 35 -13.51 4.89 2.38
N LEU A 36 -13.33 4.78 1.06
CA LEU A 36 -12.55 5.74 0.28
C LEU A 36 -13.11 7.16 0.43
N VAL A 37 -12.24 8.14 0.53
CA VAL A 37 -12.58 9.56 0.74
C VAL A 37 -12.82 10.21 -0.62
N THR A 38 -14.03 10.05 -1.16
CA THR A 38 -14.41 10.60 -2.46
C THR A 38 -14.88 12.06 -2.34
N TYR A 39 -14.55 12.87 -3.34
CA TYR A 39 -15.05 14.24 -3.42
C TYR A 39 -16.57 14.27 -3.52
N GLN A 40 -17.19 15.13 -2.70
CA GLN A 40 -18.63 15.38 -2.76
C GLN A 40 -18.87 16.88 -2.93
N PRO A 41 -19.51 17.30 -4.02
CA PRO A 41 -19.79 18.71 -4.26
C PRO A 41 -20.81 19.24 -3.24
N LYS A 42 -20.74 20.53 -2.97
CA LYS A 42 -21.75 21.24 -2.18
C LYS A 42 -23.13 21.07 -2.82
N SER A 43 -24.13 20.79 -2.01
CA SER A 43 -25.56 20.76 -2.38
C SER A 43 -26.37 21.62 -1.41
N ASP A 44 -27.69 21.71 -1.62
CA ASP A 44 -28.59 22.47 -0.74
C ASP A 44 -28.60 21.91 0.70
N ASP A 45 -28.37 20.61 0.84
CA ASP A 45 -28.45 19.88 2.12
C ASP A 45 -27.08 19.49 2.69
N GLN A 46 -25.97 19.74 1.97
CA GLN A 46 -24.64 19.28 2.36
C GLN A 46 -23.54 20.26 1.95
N GLU A 47 -22.63 20.57 2.89
CA GLU A 47 -21.41 21.29 2.56
C GLU A 47 -20.48 20.42 1.69
N GLU A 48 -19.59 21.07 0.96
CA GLU A 48 -18.56 20.40 0.16
C GLU A 48 -17.66 19.54 1.04
N ILE A 49 -17.43 18.28 0.63
CA ILE A 49 -16.44 17.39 1.24
C ILE A 49 -15.28 17.26 0.25
N ALA A 50 -14.11 17.67 0.67
CA ALA A 50 -12.87 17.48 -0.09
C ALA A 50 -12.59 15.98 -0.27
N GLY A 51 -12.15 15.57 -1.47
CA GLY A 51 -11.64 14.23 -1.70
C GLY A 51 -10.32 13.99 -0.97
N GLY A 52 -9.99 12.73 -0.76
CA GLY A 52 -8.67 12.31 -0.33
C GLY A 52 -7.62 12.55 -1.41
N ILE A 53 -6.38 12.18 -1.11
CA ILE A 53 -5.27 12.25 -2.08
C ILE A 53 -5.36 11.10 -3.09
N GLY A 54 -4.78 11.28 -4.27
CA GLY A 54 -4.69 10.26 -5.30
C GLY A 54 -3.30 10.21 -5.94
N GLU A 55 -3.18 9.36 -6.94
CA GLU A 55 -1.90 9.13 -7.63
C GLU A 55 -1.30 10.40 -8.22
N GLU A 56 -2.13 11.34 -8.67
CA GLU A 56 -1.69 12.59 -9.25
C GLU A 56 -0.96 13.51 -8.26
N ASP A 57 -1.24 13.35 -6.96
CA ASP A 57 -0.69 14.22 -5.90
C ASP A 57 0.51 13.59 -5.18
N ILE A 58 0.52 12.26 -5.04
CA ILE A 58 1.40 11.54 -4.10
C ILE A 58 2.88 11.90 -4.30
N VAL A 59 3.38 11.87 -5.54
CA VAL A 59 4.80 12.18 -5.81
C VAL A 59 5.15 13.62 -5.43
N TYR A 60 4.27 14.58 -5.75
CA TYR A 60 4.51 16.00 -5.51
C TYR A 60 4.48 16.37 -4.03
N ILE A 61 3.60 15.73 -3.25
CA ILE A 61 3.45 16.05 -1.83
C ILE A 61 4.39 15.28 -0.92
N VAL A 62 5.06 14.23 -1.44
CA VAL A 62 5.96 13.39 -0.66
C VAL A 62 7.41 13.59 -1.06
N LEU A 63 7.76 13.35 -2.33
CA LEU A 63 9.15 13.25 -2.79
C LEU A 63 10.03 14.48 -2.50
N PRO A 64 9.57 15.73 -2.66
CA PRO A 64 10.38 16.92 -2.40
C PRO A 64 10.75 17.13 -0.92
N TYR A 65 10.16 16.36 0.00
CA TYR A 65 10.24 16.62 1.45
C TYR A 65 10.92 15.49 2.23
N ILE A 66 11.52 14.52 1.56
CA ILE A 66 12.08 13.32 2.18
C ILE A 66 13.55 13.15 1.83
N HIS A 67 14.32 12.52 2.75
CA HIS A 67 15.75 12.27 2.61
C HIS A 67 16.12 10.79 2.72
N SER A 68 15.12 9.93 2.96
CA SER A 68 15.27 8.46 2.95
C SER A 68 13.98 7.78 2.51
N ALA A 69 14.08 6.52 2.09
CA ALA A 69 12.93 5.70 1.73
C ALA A 69 11.96 5.55 2.91
N ARG A 70 12.46 5.35 4.11
CA ARG A 70 11.69 5.28 5.36
C ARG A 70 10.91 6.56 5.66
N GLU A 71 11.55 7.74 5.52
CA GLU A 71 10.85 9.03 5.66
C GLU A 71 9.71 9.16 4.65
N GLY A 72 9.88 8.62 3.43
CA GLY A 72 8.84 8.57 2.41
C GLY A 72 7.62 7.80 2.88
N VAL A 73 7.81 6.60 3.41
CA VAL A 73 6.73 5.78 3.98
C VAL A 73 6.02 6.51 5.12
N GLN A 74 6.77 7.05 6.09
CA GLN A 74 6.22 7.73 7.26
C GLN A 74 5.46 9.01 6.87
N ARG A 75 6.00 9.80 5.92
CA ARG A 75 5.34 10.99 5.44
C ARG A 75 4.04 10.68 4.71
N LEU A 76 4.07 9.73 3.77
CA LEU A 76 2.86 9.33 3.06
C LEU A 76 1.83 8.75 4.03
N GLY A 77 2.25 7.88 4.94
CA GLY A 77 1.37 7.32 5.97
C GLY A 77 0.65 8.39 6.78
N SER A 78 1.39 9.39 7.27
CA SER A 78 0.79 10.51 8.03
C SER A 78 -0.19 11.36 7.20
N ILE A 79 0.04 11.48 5.89
CA ILE A 79 -0.87 12.19 4.98
C ILE A 79 -2.14 11.36 4.79
N LEU A 80 -2.02 10.05 4.57
CA LEU A 80 -3.14 9.12 4.43
C LEU A 80 -4.02 9.09 5.68
N GLU A 81 -3.43 8.98 6.87
CA GLU A 81 -4.17 9.01 8.14
C GLU A 81 -4.95 10.32 8.34
N LYS A 82 -4.43 11.43 7.85
CA LYS A 82 -5.04 12.74 8.05
C LYS A 82 -6.08 13.12 7.00
N TYR A 83 -5.82 12.82 5.75
CA TYR A 83 -6.63 13.31 4.63
C TYR A 83 -7.36 12.19 3.89
N GLY A 84 -6.92 10.96 4.07
CA GLY A 84 -7.42 9.80 3.35
C GLY A 84 -7.04 9.79 1.87
N THR A 85 -7.48 8.73 1.20
CA THR A 85 -7.34 8.57 -0.25
C THR A 85 -8.68 8.23 -0.88
N TYR A 86 -8.89 8.67 -2.13
CA TYR A 86 -10.07 8.29 -2.90
C TYR A 86 -9.87 7.03 -3.74
N GLU A 87 -8.64 6.51 -3.78
CA GLU A 87 -8.28 5.29 -4.50
C GLU A 87 -7.22 4.51 -3.73
N MET A 88 -7.01 3.25 -4.10
CA MET A 88 -6.07 2.40 -3.41
C MET A 88 -4.85 2.13 -4.25
N ASN A 89 -3.67 2.25 -3.62
CA ASN A 89 -2.40 2.22 -4.31
C ASN A 89 -1.33 1.47 -3.54
N GLY A 90 -0.42 0.82 -4.30
CA GLY A 90 0.87 0.35 -3.82
C GLY A 90 1.98 1.31 -4.29
N ILE A 91 2.87 1.69 -3.40
CA ILE A 91 3.92 2.66 -3.65
C ILE A 91 5.28 2.12 -3.20
N ALA A 92 6.28 2.14 -4.09
CA ALA A 92 7.65 1.84 -3.73
C ALA A 92 8.42 3.11 -3.35
N PHE A 93 9.24 3.00 -2.33
CA PHE A 93 10.25 3.98 -1.95
C PHE A 93 11.61 3.30 -1.93
N GLU A 94 12.64 3.98 -2.42
CA GLU A 94 14.00 3.47 -2.44
C GLU A 94 15.03 4.56 -2.13
N ASP A 95 16.09 4.16 -1.48
CA ASP A 95 17.31 4.96 -1.34
C ASP A 95 18.54 4.04 -1.45
N VAL A 96 19.73 4.55 -1.19
CA VAL A 96 20.98 3.77 -1.27
C VAL A 96 21.09 2.65 -0.23
N ASN A 97 20.25 2.63 0.79
CA ASN A 97 20.31 1.70 1.92
C ASN A 97 19.18 0.71 1.97
N GLU A 98 17.97 1.10 1.52
CA GLU A 98 16.78 0.27 1.71
C GLU A 98 15.71 0.56 0.66
N ILE A 99 14.84 -0.46 0.46
CA ILE A 99 13.64 -0.38 -0.35
C ILE A 99 12.45 -0.69 0.55
N TRP A 100 11.39 0.10 0.42
CA TRP A 100 10.11 -0.10 1.09
C TRP A 100 8.98 -0.21 0.10
N TRP A 101 8.02 -1.08 0.41
CA TRP A 101 6.75 -1.16 -0.30
C TRP A 101 5.62 -0.83 0.66
N LEU A 102 4.80 0.16 0.27
CA LEU A 102 3.62 0.60 1.01
C LEU A 102 2.36 0.20 0.23
N GLU A 103 1.36 -0.32 0.94
CA GLU A 103 0.02 -0.60 0.43
C GLU A 103 -1.01 0.18 1.25
N THR A 104 -1.91 0.90 0.57
CA THR A 104 -3.07 1.51 1.23
C THR A 104 -4.14 0.44 1.49
N ILE A 105 -4.87 0.63 2.58
CA ILE A 105 -5.94 -0.27 3.04
C ILE A 105 -7.16 0.59 3.31
N GLY A 106 -8.16 0.57 2.44
CA GLY A 106 -9.29 1.48 2.58
C GLY A 106 -8.92 2.95 2.40
N GLY A 107 -9.66 3.84 3.05
CA GLY A 107 -9.53 5.27 2.90
C GLY A 107 -8.36 5.89 3.67
N HIS A 108 -8.00 5.39 4.84
CA HIS A 108 -7.03 6.03 5.73
C HIS A 108 -5.92 5.10 6.22
N HIS A 109 -6.17 3.78 6.27
CA HIS A 109 -5.20 2.82 6.79
C HIS A 109 -4.17 2.44 5.73
N TRP A 110 -3.00 2.05 6.19
CA TRP A 110 -1.89 1.62 5.35
C TRP A 110 -0.96 0.67 6.09
N ILE A 111 -0.23 -0.12 5.32
CA ILE A 111 0.89 -0.96 5.77
C ILE A 111 2.09 -0.76 4.87
N ALA A 112 3.28 -0.95 5.41
CA ALA A 112 4.49 -0.97 4.61
C ALA A 112 5.47 -2.02 5.14
N ARG A 113 6.21 -2.61 4.21
CA ARG A 113 7.23 -3.60 4.51
C ARG A 113 8.54 -3.23 3.82
N LYS A 114 9.64 -3.33 4.59
CA LYS A 114 10.98 -3.27 4.03
C LYS A 114 11.24 -4.50 3.16
N VAL A 115 11.72 -4.28 1.95
CA VAL A 115 12.15 -5.37 1.07
C VAL A 115 13.49 -5.90 1.59
N PRO A 116 13.62 -7.21 1.89
CA PRO A 116 14.89 -7.78 2.30
C PRO A 116 15.95 -7.68 1.19
N ASP A 117 17.21 -7.50 1.55
CA ASP A 117 18.31 -7.26 0.59
C ASP A 117 18.56 -8.43 -0.37
N GLU A 118 18.18 -9.65 0.03
CA GLU A 118 18.43 -10.90 -0.71
C GLU A 118 17.29 -11.27 -1.70
N VAL A 119 16.26 -10.44 -1.84
CA VAL A 119 15.07 -10.77 -2.62
C VAL A 119 14.72 -9.70 -3.64
N TYR A 120 13.94 -10.08 -4.63
CA TYR A 120 13.19 -9.15 -5.48
C TYR A 120 11.70 -9.30 -5.20
N VAL A 121 10.95 -8.27 -5.56
CA VAL A 121 9.50 -8.21 -5.33
C VAL A 121 8.78 -8.13 -6.68
N VAL A 122 7.67 -8.85 -6.78
CA VAL A 122 6.75 -8.81 -7.92
C VAL A 122 5.38 -8.38 -7.40
N MET A 123 4.92 -7.22 -7.84
CA MET A 123 3.66 -6.61 -7.41
C MET A 123 2.72 -6.40 -8.61
N PRO A 124 1.76 -7.32 -8.83
CA PRO A 124 0.65 -7.08 -9.76
C PRO A 124 -0.39 -6.15 -9.10
N ASN A 125 -1.47 -5.81 -9.82
CA ASN A 125 -2.54 -4.94 -9.34
C ASN A 125 -3.38 -5.57 -8.19
N GLN A 126 -2.73 -6.01 -7.14
CA GLN A 126 -3.37 -6.59 -5.94
C GLN A 126 -2.46 -6.37 -4.73
N LEU A 127 -3.02 -6.39 -3.52
CA LEU A 127 -2.19 -6.41 -2.31
C LEU A 127 -1.25 -7.61 -2.36
N GLY A 128 0.01 -7.40 -2.04
CA GLY A 128 1.08 -8.39 -2.17
C GLY A 128 1.76 -8.73 -0.85
N ILE A 129 1.66 -7.88 0.18
CA ILE A 129 2.20 -8.17 1.51
C ILE A 129 1.37 -9.30 2.13
N ASP A 130 1.98 -10.47 2.29
CA ASP A 130 1.33 -11.69 2.76
C ASP A 130 1.78 -12.14 4.16
N SER A 131 2.69 -11.40 4.77
CA SER A 131 3.17 -11.60 6.13
C SER A 131 3.46 -10.26 6.78
N PHE A 132 2.97 -10.04 8.00
CA PHE A 132 3.10 -8.78 8.70
C PHE A 132 3.28 -8.99 10.20
N ASP A 133 4.32 -8.38 10.76
CA ASP A 133 4.65 -8.44 12.18
C ASP A 133 4.21 -7.15 12.89
N LEU A 134 3.10 -7.23 13.62
CA LEU A 134 2.58 -6.11 14.41
C LEU A 134 3.48 -5.76 15.60
N GLU A 135 4.25 -6.72 16.15
CA GLU A 135 5.15 -6.41 17.26
C GLU A 135 6.31 -5.54 16.77
N ASP A 136 6.88 -5.85 15.59
CA ASP A 136 7.88 -4.99 14.97
C ASP A 136 7.28 -3.64 14.59
N ALA A 137 6.11 -3.61 13.95
CA ALA A 137 5.48 -2.39 13.46
C ALA A 137 5.15 -1.38 14.58
N TYR A 138 4.78 -1.84 15.76
CA TYR A 138 4.54 -0.99 16.94
C TYR A 138 5.72 -0.90 17.90
N GLY A 139 6.79 -1.67 17.66
CA GLY A 139 7.99 -1.73 18.49
C GLY A 139 9.20 -1.06 17.83
N GLU A 140 10.14 -1.88 17.35
CA GLU A 140 11.40 -1.40 16.77
C GLU A 140 11.22 -0.80 15.37
N GLN A 141 10.14 -1.14 14.68
CA GLN A 141 9.82 -0.68 13.32
C GLN A 141 10.94 -0.96 12.31
N LYS A 142 11.61 -2.07 12.48
CA LYS A 142 12.78 -2.42 11.67
C LYS A 142 12.41 -2.78 10.24
N ASN A 143 11.36 -3.60 10.10
CA ASN A 143 10.94 -4.15 8.81
C ASN A 143 9.49 -3.81 8.44
N PHE A 144 8.68 -3.35 9.40
CA PHE A 144 7.26 -3.07 9.20
C PHE A 144 6.88 -1.71 9.77
N LEU A 145 6.01 -1.03 9.04
CA LEU A 145 5.38 0.22 9.43
C LEU A 145 3.89 0.14 9.07
N CYS A 146 3.04 0.78 9.86
CA CYS A 146 1.61 0.83 9.58
C CYS A 146 0.96 2.07 10.22
N SER A 147 -0.31 2.30 9.86
CA SER A 147 -1.16 3.28 10.53
C SER A 147 -1.26 3.01 12.04
N ALA A 148 -1.34 4.09 12.81
CA ALA A 148 -1.22 4.05 14.27
C ALA A 148 -2.26 3.16 14.95
N ASP A 149 -3.45 3.04 14.39
CA ASP A 149 -4.60 2.31 14.90
C ASP A 149 -4.92 1.01 14.15
N LEU A 150 -4.03 0.54 13.26
CA LEU A 150 -4.28 -0.65 12.43
C LEU A 150 -4.73 -1.87 13.24
N LYS A 151 -4.11 -2.11 14.40
CA LYS A 151 -4.46 -3.25 15.26
C LYS A 151 -5.89 -3.12 15.78
N GLU A 152 -6.26 -1.94 16.29
CA GLU A 152 -7.60 -1.64 16.77
C GLU A 152 -8.63 -1.76 15.65
N PHE A 153 -8.30 -1.27 14.46
CA PHE A 153 -9.11 -1.40 13.26
C PHE A 153 -9.40 -2.86 12.91
N ILE A 154 -8.35 -3.71 12.86
CA ILE A 154 -8.51 -5.14 12.60
C ILE A 154 -9.41 -5.82 13.64
N GLU A 155 -9.20 -5.53 14.93
CA GLU A 155 -9.93 -6.13 16.03
C GLU A 155 -11.39 -5.65 16.07
N THR A 156 -11.63 -4.34 15.95
CA THR A 156 -12.96 -3.72 15.99
C THR A 156 -13.89 -4.23 14.90
N TYR A 157 -13.37 -4.37 13.70
CA TYR A 157 -14.15 -4.82 12.54
C TYR A 157 -14.02 -6.31 12.25
N HIS A 158 -13.34 -7.07 13.12
CA HIS A 158 -13.13 -8.51 12.98
C HIS A 158 -12.60 -8.90 11.59
N LEU A 159 -11.61 -8.16 11.10
CA LEU A 159 -11.13 -8.34 9.72
C LEU A 159 -10.27 -9.58 9.56
N ASN A 160 -9.46 -9.95 10.57
CA ASN A 160 -8.63 -11.15 10.53
C ASN A 160 -9.47 -12.39 10.89
N LEU A 161 -9.62 -13.29 9.94
CA LEU A 161 -10.35 -14.55 10.09
C LEU A 161 -9.43 -15.77 10.24
N SER A 162 -8.11 -15.56 10.41
CA SER A 162 -7.18 -16.68 10.59
C SER A 162 -7.46 -17.43 11.89
N MET A 163 -7.36 -18.75 11.85
CA MET A 163 -7.62 -19.59 13.02
C MET A 163 -6.44 -19.65 13.99
N ASP A 164 -5.24 -19.34 13.52
CA ASP A 164 -3.99 -19.36 14.30
C ASP A 164 -3.56 -17.97 14.79
N GLY A 165 -4.32 -16.93 14.45
CA GLY A 165 -4.03 -15.54 14.82
C GLY A 165 -2.93 -14.87 13.97
N SER A 166 -2.36 -15.57 12.98
CA SER A 166 -1.39 -14.96 12.06
C SER A 166 -2.03 -13.83 11.25
N LEU A 167 -1.26 -12.81 10.94
CA LEU A 167 -1.70 -11.71 10.09
C LEU A 167 -1.09 -11.86 8.69
N ASN A 168 -1.93 -12.29 7.75
CA ASN A 168 -1.65 -12.23 6.33
C ASN A 168 -2.44 -11.06 5.72
N PRO A 169 -1.84 -9.89 5.47
CA PRO A 169 -2.54 -8.71 4.97
C PRO A 169 -3.28 -8.95 3.66
N ARG A 170 -2.68 -9.74 2.74
CA ARG A 170 -3.33 -10.07 1.49
C ARG A 170 -4.68 -10.78 1.69
N ASP A 171 -4.74 -11.73 2.62
CA ASP A 171 -5.98 -12.47 2.91
C ASP A 171 -6.97 -11.62 3.71
N VAL A 172 -6.46 -10.79 4.61
CA VAL A 172 -7.29 -9.95 5.51
C VAL A 172 -7.86 -8.74 4.78
N PHE A 173 -7.07 -8.08 3.94
CA PHE A 173 -7.43 -6.79 3.34
C PHE A 173 -7.67 -6.87 1.84
N GLY A 174 -6.96 -7.75 1.11
CA GLY A 174 -7.00 -7.81 -0.34
C GLY A 174 -8.34 -8.28 -0.89
N SER A 175 -8.63 -7.91 -2.13
CA SER A 175 -9.73 -8.48 -2.89
C SER A 175 -9.41 -9.92 -3.30
N HIS A 176 -10.47 -10.71 -3.49
CA HIS A 176 -10.40 -12.09 -3.95
C HIS A 176 -11.41 -12.30 -5.10
N ASP A 177 -11.57 -11.29 -5.94
CA ASP A 177 -12.50 -11.33 -7.06
C ASP A 177 -11.93 -12.05 -8.30
N ASP A 178 -12.73 -12.15 -9.34
CA ASP A 178 -12.34 -12.82 -10.57
C ASP A 178 -11.18 -12.11 -11.28
N ALA A 179 -11.01 -10.79 -11.13
CA ALA A 179 -9.91 -10.05 -11.71
C ALA A 179 -8.56 -10.50 -11.10
N ASP A 180 -8.52 -10.76 -9.80
CA ASP A 180 -7.33 -11.31 -9.13
C ASP A 180 -6.99 -12.72 -9.63
N HIS A 181 -7.99 -13.58 -9.81
CA HIS A 181 -7.77 -14.94 -10.25
C HIS A 181 -7.37 -15.06 -11.72
N VAL A 182 -7.93 -14.20 -12.58
CA VAL A 182 -7.74 -14.29 -14.04
C VAL A 182 -6.60 -13.40 -14.52
N TYR A 183 -6.35 -12.27 -13.87
CA TYR A 183 -5.43 -11.24 -14.35
C TYR A 183 -4.21 -11.03 -13.44
N ASN A 184 -4.41 -10.84 -12.13
CA ASN A 184 -3.34 -10.46 -11.22
C ASN A 184 -2.46 -11.65 -10.81
N THR A 185 -3.04 -12.66 -10.22
CA THR A 185 -2.30 -13.86 -9.75
C THR A 185 -1.54 -14.59 -10.87
N PRO A 186 -2.11 -14.80 -12.07
CA PRO A 186 -1.36 -15.40 -13.17
C PRO A 186 -0.17 -14.57 -13.64
N ARG A 187 -0.27 -13.23 -13.65
CA ARG A 187 0.87 -12.36 -13.99
C ARG A 187 2.00 -12.47 -12.97
N ALA A 188 1.68 -12.40 -11.67
CA ALA A 188 2.66 -12.60 -10.61
C ALA A 188 3.35 -13.95 -10.74
N TRP A 189 2.57 -15.03 -10.88
CA TRP A 189 3.10 -16.38 -11.06
C TRP A 189 4.01 -16.51 -12.27
N PHE A 190 3.64 -15.89 -13.41
CA PHE A 190 4.47 -15.91 -14.61
C PHE A 190 5.80 -15.20 -14.40
N MET A 191 5.79 -14.00 -13.82
CA MET A 191 7.00 -13.21 -13.54
C MET A 191 7.93 -13.96 -12.58
N GLU A 192 7.40 -14.48 -11.48
CA GLU A 192 8.13 -15.30 -10.51
C GLU A 192 8.77 -16.53 -11.16
N ARG A 193 8.02 -17.23 -12.00
CA ARG A 193 8.50 -18.38 -12.71
C ARG A 193 9.61 -18.04 -13.73
N TYR A 194 9.48 -16.91 -14.39
CA TYR A 194 10.47 -16.45 -15.36
C TYR A 194 11.79 -16.06 -14.69
N LEU A 195 11.71 -15.36 -13.56
CA LEU A 195 12.87 -14.90 -12.81
C LEU A 195 13.55 -16.04 -12.02
N ASN A 196 12.79 -17.04 -11.58
CA ASN A 196 13.28 -18.20 -10.84
C ASN A 196 12.97 -19.53 -11.54
N PRO A 197 13.53 -19.81 -12.71
CA PRO A 197 13.19 -21.02 -13.47
C PRO A 197 13.59 -22.33 -12.77
N ASN A 198 14.54 -22.29 -11.83
CA ASN A 198 15.13 -23.47 -11.18
C ASN A 198 14.76 -23.64 -9.71
N THR A 199 13.94 -22.78 -9.13
CA THR A 199 13.49 -22.89 -7.74
C THR A 199 12.14 -23.59 -7.64
N ASP A 200 12.07 -24.58 -6.77
CA ASP A 200 10.82 -25.20 -6.38
C ASP A 200 10.01 -24.16 -5.58
N ARG A 201 8.87 -23.82 -6.11
CA ARG A 201 8.16 -22.58 -5.89
C ARG A 201 7.49 -22.50 -4.50
N LYS A 202 8.21 -22.03 -3.55
CA LYS A 202 7.58 -21.30 -2.46
C LYS A 202 7.71 -19.83 -2.80
N SER A 203 6.56 -19.20 -2.96
CA SER A 203 6.31 -17.80 -3.20
C SER A 203 7.49 -16.84 -3.00
N THR A 204 7.86 -16.10 -4.04
CA THR A 204 8.71 -14.91 -4.00
C THR A 204 7.91 -13.64 -3.72
N ARG A 205 6.70 -13.77 -3.20
CA ARG A 205 5.97 -12.67 -2.59
C ARG A 205 6.71 -12.24 -1.33
N LEU A 206 6.47 -11.05 -0.83
CA LEU A 206 7.02 -10.60 0.45
C LEU A 206 6.53 -11.53 1.58
N ASN A 207 7.21 -12.66 1.76
CA ASN A 207 7.03 -13.59 2.89
C ASN A 207 7.86 -13.12 4.08
#